data_7a2dbaf676ee547ca232f7f809a1ab65
#
_entry.id   7a2dbaf676ee547ca232f7f809a1ab65
#
_cell.length_a   1.000
_cell.length_b   1.000
_cell.length_c   1.000
_cell.angle_alpha   90.00
_cell.angle_beta   90.00
_cell.angle_gamma   90.00
#
_symmetry.space_group_name_H-M   'P 1'
#
loop_
_entity.id
_entity.type
_entity.pdbx_description
1 polymer ?
#
loop_
_entity_poly.entity_id
_entity_poly.type
_entity_poly.pdbx_seq_one_letter_code
_entity_poly.pdbx_strand_id
1 'polypeptide(L)'
;MKNPLLNICLTFFIASTLNSQTTVGLIQHNPGTLEDGFVLFAPMGSKTTSLIDKCGNQVKWWTSTYNPGLSCYLLPDGTLLRTGVVQSQLFSAGGHGGVIEKIDWNDNVI
;
A
#
# COMPACT_ATOMS: atom_id res chain seq x y z
N MET A 1 -9.88 -10.09 -55.32
CA MET A 1 -8.71 -10.67 -54.63
C MET A 1 -8.55 -9.93 -53.28
N LYS A 2 -8.76 -10.61 -52.17
CA LYS A 2 -8.59 -10.00 -50.83
C LYS A 2 -7.11 -10.03 -50.45
N ASN A 3 -6.48 -8.88 -50.25
CA ASN A 3 -5.07 -8.76 -49.90
C ASN A 3 -4.81 -9.30 -48.46
N PRO A 4 -4.17 -10.45 -48.32
CA PRO A 4 -3.91 -11.03 -46.98
C PRO A 4 -2.98 -10.17 -46.12
N LEU A 5 -2.11 -9.37 -46.74
CA LEU A 5 -1.20 -8.45 -46.07
C LEU A 5 -1.92 -7.33 -45.32
N LEU A 6 -3.08 -6.87 -45.81
CA LEU A 6 -3.85 -5.80 -45.17
C LEU A 6 -4.53 -6.29 -43.87
N ASN A 7 -4.95 -7.58 -43.86
CA ASN A 7 -5.55 -8.18 -42.67
C ASN A 7 -4.51 -8.45 -41.55
N ILE A 8 -3.27 -8.77 -41.89
CA ILE A 8 -2.18 -9.01 -40.92
C ILE A 8 -1.77 -7.70 -40.25
N CYS A 9 -1.71 -6.58 -40.98
CA CYS A 9 -1.44 -5.27 -40.38
C CYS A 9 -2.54 -4.81 -39.43
N LEU A 10 -3.81 -5.10 -39.74
CA LEU A 10 -4.93 -4.67 -38.90
C LEU A 10 -5.01 -5.46 -37.59
N THR A 11 -4.64 -6.74 -37.59
CA THR A 11 -4.58 -7.56 -36.37
C THR A 11 -3.41 -7.20 -35.47
N PHE A 12 -2.31 -6.69 -36.02
CA PHE A 12 -1.17 -6.26 -35.22
C PHE A 12 -1.41 -4.94 -34.49
N PHE A 13 -2.28 -4.07 -35.01
CA PHE A 13 -2.58 -2.77 -34.41
C PHE A 13 -3.54 -2.85 -33.21
N ILE A 14 -4.32 -3.94 -33.08
CA ILE A 14 -5.27 -4.13 -31.99
C ILE A 14 -4.60 -4.72 -30.73
N ALA A 15 -3.42 -5.33 -30.87
CA ALA A 15 -2.72 -5.98 -29.75
C ALA A 15 -1.93 -5.01 -28.83
N SER A 16 -1.82 -3.72 -29.17
CA SER A 16 -0.96 -2.78 -28.45
C SER A 16 -1.65 -1.87 -27.43
N THR A 17 -2.92 -2.10 -27.09
CA THR A 17 -3.66 -1.24 -26.13
C THR A 17 -4.08 -1.91 -24.83
N LEU A 18 -3.52 -3.06 -24.48
CA LEU A 18 -3.67 -3.64 -23.16
C LEU A 18 -2.67 -2.99 -22.20
N ASN A 19 -2.87 -1.70 -21.91
CA ASN A 19 -2.28 -1.11 -20.74
C ASN A 19 -2.97 -1.73 -19.50
N SER A 20 -2.31 -2.67 -18.86
CA SER A 20 -2.68 -3.09 -17.53
C SER A 20 -2.57 -1.85 -16.62
N GLN A 21 -3.70 -1.35 -16.14
CA GLN A 21 -3.68 -0.35 -15.08
C GLN A 21 -3.00 -0.97 -13.88
N THR A 22 -1.88 -0.40 -13.50
CA THR A 22 -1.30 -0.68 -12.19
C THR A 22 -2.30 -0.17 -11.16
N THR A 23 -2.94 -1.08 -10.43
CA THR A 23 -3.89 -0.76 -9.35
C THR A 23 -3.18 -0.27 -8.08
N VAL A 24 -2.07 0.45 -8.24
CA VAL A 24 -1.34 1.06 -7.14
C VAL A 24 -1.74 2.52 -7.08
N GLY A 25 -2.44 2.89 -6.00
CA GLY A 25 -2.87 4.27 -5.76
C GLY A 25 -4.39 4.40 -5.63
N LEU A 26 -4.85 5.62 -5.71
CA LEU A 26 -6.25 5.97 -5.56
C LEU A 26 -7.04 5.59 -6.83
N ILE A 27 -8.01 4.68 -6.69
CA ILE A 27 -8.83 4.20 -7.82
C ILE A 27 -9.99 5.16 -8.09
N GLN A 28 -10.55 5.75 -7.04
CA GLN A 28 -11.67 6.70 -7.12
C GLN A 28 -11.48 7.82 -6.11
N HIS A 29 -11.75 9.06 -6.53
CA HIS A 29 -11.60 10.24 -5.71
C HIS A 29 -12.76 11.21 -5.97
N ASN A 30 -13.43 11.62 -4.89
CA ASN A 30 -14.43 12.69 -4.94
C ASN A 30 -14.01 13.81 -3.99
N PRO A 31 -13.33 14.84 -4.49
CA PRO A 31 -12.74 15.88 -3.66
C PRO A 31 -13.75 16.68 -2.84
N GLY A 32 -15.00 16.74 -3.28
CA GLY A 32 -16.06 17.50 -2.59
C GLY A 32 -16.62 16.83 -1.33
N THR A 33 -16.29 15.55 -1.09
CA THR A 33 -16.83 14.79 0.03
C THR A 33 -15.74 14.31 1.00
N LEU A 34 -14.47 14.64 0.73
CA LEU A 34 -13.36 14.24 1.57
C LEU A 34 -13.05 15.34 2.60
N GLU A 35 -12.90 14.92 3.84
CA GLU A 35 -12.33 15.76 4.90
C GLU A 35 -10.82 15.95 4.69
N ASP A 36 -10.30 17.05 5.20
CA ASP A 36 -8.86 17.27 5.22
C ASP A 36 -8.18 16.32 6.20
N GLY A 37 -7.08 15.71 5.78
CA GLY A 37 -6.35 14.77 6.63
C GLY A 37 -5.48 13.81 5.84
N PHE A 38 -4.99 12.82 6.58
CA PHE A 38 -4.13 11.77 6.07
C PHE A 38 -4.70 10.40 6.40
N VAL A 39 -4.40 9.43 5.58
CA VAL A 39 -4.74 8.02 5.83
C VAL A 39 -3.46 7.26 6.14
N LEU A 40 -3.42 6.65 7.33
CA LEU A 40 -2.36 5.75 7.74
C LEU A 40 -2.84 4.31 7.61
N PHE A 41 -2.08 3.47 6.92
CA PHE A 41 -2.44 2.06 6.76
C PHE A 41 -1.21 1.15 6.63
N ALA A 42 -1.36 -0.08 7.10
CA ALA A 42 -0.34 -1.12 7.03
C ALA A 42 -0.98 -2.36 6.36
N PRO A 43 -0.75 -2.59 5.06
CA PRO A 43 -1.33 -3.73 4.36
C PRO A 43 -0.84 -5.06 4.95
N MET A 44 -1.76 -6.00 5.16
CA MET A 44 -1.40 -7.36 5.60
C MET A 44 -0.47 -8.01 4.57
N GLY A 45 0.60 -8.62 5.05
CA GLY A 45 1.62 -9.24 4.21
C GLY A 45 2.69 -8.27 3.66
N SER A 46 2.55 -6.96 3.89
CA SER A 46 3.58 -5.96 3.62
C SER A 46 4.26 -5.54 4.91
N LYS A 47 5.57 -5.37 4.90
CA LYS A 47 6.33 -4.83 6.03
C LYS A 47 6.32 -3.30 6.09
N THR A 48 5.65 -2.66 5.13
CA THR A 48 5.58 -1.21 5.00
C THR A 48 4.28 -0.68 5.58
N THR A 49 4.38 0.40 6.35
CA THR A 49 3.25 1.25 6.78
C THR A 49 3.31 2.53 5.98
N SER A 50 2.21 2.92 5.37
CA SER A 50 2.13 4.08 4.48
C SER A 50 1.21 5.15 5.03
N LEU A 51 1.61 6.41 4.84
CA LEU A 51 0.82 7.61 5.07
C LEU A 51 0.57 8.28 3.73
N ILE A 52 -0.69 8.48 3.39
CA ILE A 52 -1.11 9.16 2.15
C ILE A 52 -1.96 10.38 2.47
N ASP A 53 -1.93 11.37 1.57
CA ASP A 53 -2.83 12.51 1.61
C ASP A 53 -4.22 12.16 1.04
N LYS A 54 -5.13 13.12 1.09
CA LYS A 54 -6.49 12.98 0.54
C LYS A 54 -6.54 12.78 -0.98
N CYS A 55 -5.47 13.09 -1.69
CA CYS A 55 -5.35 12.89 -3.13
C CYS A 55 -4.71 11.53 -3.47
N GLY A 56 -4.36 10.73 -2.46
CA GLY A 56 -3.70 9.44 -2.63
C GLY A 56 -2.20 9.53 -2.87
N ASN A 57 -1.60 10.73 -2.73
CA ASN A 57 -0.15 10.89 -2.84
C ASN A 57 0.51 10.34 -1.58
N GLN A 58 1.58 9.60 -1.76
CA GLN A 58 2.36 9.07 -0.66
C GLN A 58 3.17 10.20 0.00
N VAL A 59 2.89 10.43 1.28
CA VAL A 59 3.55 11.45 2.11
C VAL A 59 4.77 10.86 2.81
N LYS A 60 4.59 9.66 3.38
CA LYS A 60 5.64 8.95 4.11
C LYS A 60 5.36 7.45 4.08
N TRP A 61 6.43 6.67 4.18
CA TRP A 61 6.35 5.23 4.48
C TRP A 61 7.43 4.88 5.49
N TRP A 62 7.14 3.85 6.30
CA TRP A 62 8.07 3.25 7.25
C TRP A 62 8.19 1.77 6.92
N THR A 63 9.39 1.24 7.01
CA THR A 63 9.65 -0.18 6.79
C THR A 63 10.07 -0.84 8.10
N SER A 64 9.49 -2.00 8.39
CA SER A 64 9.81 -2.80 9.57
C SER A 64 10.34 -4.18 9.17
N THR A 65 10.97 -4.87 10.11
CA THR A 65 11.35 -6.28 9.97
C THR A 65 10.17 -7.22 10.18
N TYR A 66 9.10 -6.75 10.84
CA TYR A 66 7.92 -7.53 11.18
C TYR A 66 6.77 -7.25 10.22
N ASN A 67 6.00 -8.29 9.91
CA ASN A 67 4.69 -8.10 9.29
C ASN A 67 3.79 -7.32 10.25
N PRO A 68 2.84 -6.51 9.75
CA PRO A 68 1.99 -5.70 10.59
C PRO A 68 1.10 -6.59 11.46
N GLY A 69 0.97 -6.20 12.71
CA GLY A 69 -0.14 -6.59 13.55
C GLY A 69 -1.41 -5.88 13.08
N LEU A 70 -2.41 -5.73 13.91
CA LEU A 70 -3.68 -5.15 13.49
C LEU A 70 -3.83 -3.65 13.82
N SER A 71 -2.76 -3.01 14.31
CA SER A 71 -2.83 -1.62 14.77
C SER A 71 -1.61 -0.81 14.36
N CYS A 72 -1.86 0.40 13.88
CA CYS A 72 -0.83 1.42 13.69
C CYS A 72 -1.41 2.81 14.01
N TYR A 73 -0.61 3.67 14.61
CA TYR A 73 -0.98 5.02 15.01
C TYR A 73 0.16 5.98 14.66
N LEU A 74 -0.18 7.14 14.12
CA LEU A 74 0.74 8.26 14.01
C LEU A 74 0.57 9.14 15.25
N LEU A 75 1.62 9.28 16.02
CA LEU A 75 1.63 10.13 17.21
C LEU A 75 1.78 11.61 16.83
N PRO A 76 1.39 12.55 17.70
CA PRO A 76 1.47 13.98 17.40
C PRO A 76 2.89 14.50 17.13
N ASP A 77 3.91 13.80 17.58
CA ASP A 77 5.32 14.10 17.33
C ASP A 77 5.83 13.56 15.96
N GLY A 78 4.94 12.96 15.17
CA GLY A 78 5.28 12.34 13.88
C GLY A 78 5.86 10.93 13.99
N THR A 79 5.88 10.35 15.19
CA THR A 79 6.35 8.99 15.42
C THR A 79 5.27 7.97 15.08
N LEU A 80 5.64 6.92 14.36
CA LEU A 80 4.76 5.77 14.12
C LEU A 80 4.82 4.81 15.30
N LEU A 81 3.67 4.52 15.90
CA LEU A 81 3.48 3.41 16.83
C LEU A 81 2.74 2.29 16.12
N ARG A 82 3.32 1.10 16.04
CA ARG A 82 2.70 -0.03 15.34
C ARG A 82 2.89 -1.34 16.08
N THR A 83 1.98 -2.26 15.85
CA THR A 83 2.15 -3.66 16.25
C THR A 83 2.78 -4.47 15.13
N GLY A 84 3.61 -5.44 15.49
CA GLY A 84 4.21 -6.39 14.58
C GLY A 84 3.91 -7.83 14.99
N VAL A 85 3.90 -8.72 14.01
CA VAL A 85 3.69 -10.16 14.22
C VAL A 85 5.01 -10.83 14.50
N VAL A 86 5.10 -11.49 15.65
CA VAL A 86 6.18 -12.44 15.98
C VAL A 86 5.63 -13.85 15.81
N GLN A 87 6.28 -14.65 14.99
CA GLN A 87 5.88 -16.04 14.79
C GLN A 87 6.08 -16.82 16.11
N SER A 88 5.02 -17.45 16.56
CA SER A 88 5.02 -18.29 17.75
C SER A 88 4.37 -19.63 17.46
N GLN A 89 4.97 -20.71 17.93
CA GLN A 89 4.37 -22.05 17.84
C GLN A 89 3.22 -22.25 18.85
N LEU A 90 3.15 -21.38 19.87
CA LEU A 90 2.13 -21.44 20.91
C LEU A 90 0.85 -20.71 20.55
N PHE A 91 0.92 -19.72 19.65
CA PHE A 91 -0.19 -18.90 19.21
C PHE A 91 -0.23 -18.89 17.68
N SER A 92 -1.12 -19.67 17.12
CA SER A 92 -1.32 -19.79 15.67
C SER A 92 -2.63 -19.20 15.15
N ALA A 93 -3.44 -18.59 16.03
CA ALA A 93 -4.70 -17.96 15.65
C ALA A 93 -4.48 -16.65 14.90
N GLY A 94 -5.44 -16.25 14.07
CA GLY A 94 -5.43 -14.96 13.41
C GLY A 94 -5.42 -13.80 14.41
N GLY A 95 -4.76 -12.68 14.05
CA GLY A 95 -4.66 -11.50 14.91
C GLY A 95 -3.55 -11.58 15.97
N HIS A 96 -2.62 -12.53 15.85
CA HIS A 96 -1.49 -12.57 16.75
C HIS A 96 -0.53 -11.39 16.49
N GLY A 97 -0.20 -10.69 17.57
CA GLY A 97 0.85 -9.68 17.64
C GLY A 97 2.13 -10.29 18.20
N GLY A 98 2.87 -9.54 18.95
CA GLY A 98 4.06 -10.02 19.68
C GLY A 98 5.08 -8.93 19.91
N VAL A 99 5.09 -7.89 19.10
CA VAL A 99 5.96 -6.73 19.26
C VAL A 99 5.20 -5.43 19.07
N ILE A 100 5.59 -4.41 19.80
CA ILE A 100 5.20 -3.02 19.58
C ILE A 100 6.45 -2.27 19.19
N GLU A 101 6.41 -1.60 18.04
CA GLU A 101 7.50 -0.78 17.54
C GLU A 101 7.11 0.69 17.61
N LYS A 102 8.07 1.50 17.99
CA LYS A 102 8.01 2.95 17.90
C LYS A 102 9.08 3.39 16.90
N ILE A 103 8.69 4.04 15.80
CA ILE A 103 9.59 4.37 14.68
C ILE A 103 9.48 5.87 14.43
N ASP A 104 10.63 6.57 14.46
CA ASP A 104 10.66 8.00 14.20
C ASP A 104 10.41 8.33 12.71
N TRP A 105 10.35 9.64 12.39
CA TRP A 105 10.16 10.10 11.01
C TRP A 105 11.32 9.74 10.08
N ASN A 106 12.50 9.44 10.62
CA ASN A 106 13.71 9.07 9.88
C ASN A 106 13.93 7.56 9.77
N ASP A 107 12.90 6.76 10.09
CA ASP A 107 12.92 5.30 10.05
C ASP A 107 13.78 4.63 11.13
N ASN A 108 14.13 5.33 12.21
CA ASN A 108 14.81 4.72 13.34
C ASN A 108 13.81 4.14 14.32
N VAL A 109 14.04 2.91 14.75
CA VAL A 109 13.32 2.29 15.85
C VAL A 109 13.85 2.88 17.16
N ILE A 110 12.94 3.39 18.01
CA ILE A 110 13.23 4.09 19.27
C ILE A 110 12.53 3.49 20.47
#